data_f927283c4d407ae5ec32161b99e92f7d
#
_entry.id   f927283c4d407ae5ec32161b99e92f7d
#
_cell.length_a   1.000
_cell.length_b   1.000
_cell.length_c   1.000
_cell.angle_alpha   90.00
_cell.angle_beta   90.00
_cell.angle_gamma   90.00
#
_symmetry.space_group_name_H-M   'P 1'
#
loop_
_entity.id
_entity.type
_entity.pdbx_description
1 polymer ?
#
loop_
_entity_poly.entity_id
_entity_poly.type
_entity_poly.pdbx_seq_one_letter_code
_entity_poly.pdbx_strand_id
1 'polypeptide(L)'
;MKTKRYLLLACLVTLSIFSGCYFNIGNNGVRGSGIVKTASREVAGFSSISFKSVGTVKVQQTGKESLTISAEDNLQPLLEGRVVDRTLYLGTVNDAAINPTKPIEFVVEVKSLEGLNLNGVGSIEARGIQSKRLSVSLDGVGSMAIAGSADVLDLALSGVGGFQGEEFKTKQATVRNSGVGSAVVNVSEELNASVSGVGSIEYVGSPQVRESVEGVGKVKKR
;
A
#
# COMPACT_ATOMS: atom_id res chain seq x y z
N MET A 1 -37.15 49.56 64.95
CA MET A 1 -36.66 50.26 63.76
C MET A 1 -35.30 49.71 63.35
N LYS A 2 -35.25 48.82 62.36
CA LYS A 2 -34.08 48.55 61.52
C LYS A 2 -34.46 47.40 60.54
N THR A 3 -34.78 47.78 59.35
CA THR A 3 -35.11 46.93 58.21
C THR A 3 -33.88 46.18 57.76
N LYS A 4 -33.92 44.85 57.84
CA LYS A 4 -32.90 43.94 57.18
C LYS A 4 -33.35 43.61 55.77
N ARG A 5 -32.63 44.14 54.80
CA ARG A 5 -32.69 43.75 53.38
C ARG A 5 -32.07 42.36 53.23
N TYR A 6 -32.84 41.39 52.84
CA TYR A 6 -32.35 40.09 52.37
C TYR A 6 -32.02 40.21 50.87
N LEU A 7 -30.75 40.14 50.57
CA LEU A 7 -30.25 40.06 49.20
C LEU A 7 -30.33 38.60 48.73
N LEU A 8 -31.30 38.31 47.88
CA LEU A 8 -31.42 37.04 47.23
C LEU A 8 -30.40 36.97 46.11
N LEU A 9 -29.34 36.15 46.30
CA LEU A 9 -28.39 35.74 45.26
C LEU A 9 -29.05 34.64 44.42
N ALA A 10 -29.53 35.02 43.23
CA ALA A 10 -29.96 34.04 42.21
C ALA A 10 -28.73 33.46 41.53
N CYS A 11 -28.35 32.24 41.92
CA CYS A 11 -27.39 31.44 41.18
C CYS A 11 -28.00 31.02 39.84
N LEU A 12 -27.61 31.71 38.77
CA LEU A 12 -27.92 31.29 37.38
C LEU A 12 -26.98 30.13 37.05
N VAL A 13 -27.49 28.91 37.17
CA VAL A 13 -26.83 27.70 36.65
C VAL A 13 -27.01 27.71 35.11
N THR A 14 -26.01 28.17 34.39
CA THR A 14 -25.95 28.03 32.96
C THR A 14 -25.66 26.55 32.60
N LEU A 15 -26.71 25.84 32.29
CA LEU A 15 -26.61 24.48 31.75
C LEU A 15 -26.02 24.58 30.32
N SER A 16 -24.72 24.43 30.22
CA SER A 16 -24.01 24.32 28.95
C SER A 16 -24.46 23.02 28.27
N ILE A 17 -25.38 23.15 27.35
CA ILE A 17 -25.76 22.07 26.44
C ILE A 17 -24.54 21.82 25.55
N PHE A 18 -23.68 20.84 25.90
CA PHE A 18 -22.75 20.25 24.99
C PHE A 18 -23.55 19.55 23.90
N SER A 19 -23.82 20.28 22.81
CA SER A 19 -24.19 19.68 21.54
C SER A 19 -22.99 18.86 21.10
N GLY A 20 -22.91 17.62 21.56
CA GLY A 20 -22.01 16.62 21.01
C GLY A 20 -22.32 16.51 19.53
N CYS A 21 -21.48 17.08 18.67
CA CYS A 21 -21.43 16.68 17.29
C CYS A 21 -21.14 15.18 17.30
N TYR A 22 -22.18 14.37 17.21
CA TYR A 22 -22.05 12.99 16.79
C TYR A 22 -21.47 13.04 15.37
N PHE A 23 -20.16 12.97 15.27
CA PHE A 23 -19.50 12.67 14.02
C PHE A 23 -19.92 11.23 13.68
N ASN A 24 -21.00 11.12 12.94
CA ASN A 24 -21.42 9.86 12.34
C ASN A 24 -20.35 9.56 11.26
N ILE A 25 -19.29 8.86 11.65
CA ILE A 25 -18.38 8.22 10.70
C ILE A 25 -19.18 7.04 10.14
N GLY A 26 -20.22 7.37 9.40
CA GLY A 26 -20.92 6.41 8.57
C GLY A 26 -19.90 5.88 7.60
N ASN A 27 -19.67 4.58 7.67
CA ASN A 27 -18.89 3.83 6.70
C ASN A 27 -19.68 3.91 5.38
N ASN A 28 -19.47 4.99 4.61
CA ASN A 28 -20.26 5.32 3.39
C ASN A 28 -19.93 4.40 2.22
N GLY A 29 -19.21 3.28 2.44
CA GLY A 29 -18.88 2.32 1.41
C GLY A 29 -19.97 1.28 1.18
N VAL A 30 -20.07 0.80 -0.05
CA VAL A 30 -20.96 -0.33 -0.40
C VAL A 30 -20.48 -1.57 0.35
N ARG A 31 -21.32 -2.07 1.26
CA ARG A 31 -21.02 -3.28 2.04
C ARG A 31 -21.10 -4.51 1.14
N GLY A 32 -20.12 -5.39 1.26
CA GLY A 32 -20.11 -6.67 0.56
C GLY A 32 -21.26 -7.59 0.95
N SER A 33 -21.74 -8.38 -0.01
CA SER A 33 -22.84 -9.33 0.12
C SER A 33 -22.48 -10.62 0.87
N GLY A 34 -21.18 -10.90 1.03
CA GLY A 34 -20.69 -12.17 1.55
C GLY A 34 -20.54 -13.29 0.51
N ILE A 35 -21.02 -13.09 -0.73
CA ILE A 35 -21.00 -14.09 -1.81
C ILE A 35 -19.86 -13.76 -2.77
N VAL A 36 -18.78 -14.54 -2.72
CA VAL A 36 -17.60 -14.33 -3.56
C VAL A 36 -17.82 -14.89 -4.97
N LYS A 37 -17.48 -14.10 -5.98
CA LYS A 37 -17.41 -14.49 -7.39
C LYS A 37 -16.08 -14.08 -7.99
N THR A 38 -15.64 -14.83 -9.00
CA THR A 38 -14.43 -14.57 -9.77
C THR A 38 -14.81 -14.14 -11.18
N ALA A 39 -14.18 -13.07 -11.67
CA ALA A 39 -14.40 -12.55 -13.00
C ALA A 39 -13.09 -12.12 -13.64
N SER A 40 -12.90 -12.47 -14.91
CA SER A 40 -11.77 -12.01 -15.71
C SER A 40 -12.04 -10.62 -16.28
N ARG A 41 -10.96 -9.88 -16.52
CA ARG A 41 -10.98 -8.58 -17.20
C ARG A 41 -9.99 -8.61 -18.36
N GLU A 42 -10.37 -8.07 -19.48
CA GLU A 42 -9.46 -7.92 -20.62
C GLU A 42 -8.50 -6.77 -20.35
N VAL A 43 -7.21 -7.08 -20.30
CA VAL A 43 -6.13 -6.13 -20.12
C VAL A 43 -4.95 -6.51 -21.01
N ALA A 44 -4.28 -5.53 -21.59
CA ALA A 44 -3.12 -5.76 -22.44
C ALA A 44 -2.24 -4.51 -22.54
N GLY A 45 -0.96 -4.71 -22.87
CA GLY A 45 -0.04 -3.62 -23.20
C GLY A 45 0.50 -2.88 -21.97
N PHE A 46 0.68 -3.55 -20.84
CA PHE A 46 1.22 -2.93 -19.62
C PHE A 46 2.51 -3.61 -19.15
N SER A 47 3.36 -2.83 -18.52
CA SER A 47 4.58 -3.27 -17.83
C SER A 47 4.69 -2.71 -16.41
N SER A 48 3.69 -1.95 -15.97
CA SER A 48 3.61 -1.42 -14.61
C SER A 48 2.24 -1.69 -14.01
N ILE A 49 2.17 -1.82 -12.69
CA ILE A 49 0.93 -2.04 -11.94
C ILE A 49 0.84 -1.00 -10.82
N SER A 50 -0.30 -0.34 -10.73
CA SER A 50 -0.63 0.60 -9.64
C SER A 50 -1.89 0.11 -8.93
N PHE A 51 -1.77 -0.23 -7.66
CA PHE A 51 -2.86 -0.71 -6.83
C PHE A 51 -3.37 0.37 -5.88
N LYS A 52 -4.62 0.78 -6.09
CA LYS A 52 -5.29 1.86 -5.33
C LYS A 52 -6.63 1.37 -4.75
N SER A 53 -6.67 0.18 -4.17
CA SER A 53 -7.88 -0.39 -3.58
C SER A 53 -7.55 -1.06 -2.25
N VAL A 54 -8.44 -1.91 -1.77
CA VAL A 54 -8.19 -2.80 -0.62
C VAL A 54 -8.11 -4.25 -1.10
N GLY A 55 -7.17 -5.03 -0.57
CA GLY A 55 -7.06 -6.45 -0.88
C GLY A 55 -5.63 -6.93 -1.17
N THR A 56 -5.54 -8.05 -1.86
CA THR A 56 -4.27 -8.68 -2.23
C THR A 56 -4.10 -8.71 -3.74
N VAL A 57 -2.94 -8.31 -4.23
CA VAL A 57 -2.56 -8.44 -5.64
C VAL A 57 -1.49 -9.52 -5.76
N LYS A 58 -1.77 -10.57 -6.52
CA LYS A 58 -0.82 -11.62 -6.87
C LYS A 58 -0.36 -11.42 -8.31
N VAL A 59 0.93 -11.19 -8.49
CA VAL A 59 1.54 -10.95 -9.80
C VAL A 59 2.46 -12.10 -10.16
N GLN A 60 2.32 -12.62 -11.37
CA GLN A 60 3.21 -13.65 -11.90
C GLN A 60 3.69 -13.29 -13.30
N GLN A 61 4.99 -13.34 -13.54
CA GLN A 61 5.52 -13.16 -14.89
C GLN A 61 5.50 -14.49 -15.63
N THR A 62 4.58 -14.61 -16.60
CA THR A 62 4.34 -15.84 -17.37
C THR A 62 4.55 -15.66 -18.87
N GLY A 63 4.82 -14.43 -19.33
CA GLY A 63 4.84 -14.07 -20.74
C GLY A 63 3.47 -13.81 -21.34
N LYS A 64 2.40 -13.88 -20.54
CA LYS A 64 1.01 -13.53 -20.91
C LYS A 64 0.58 -12.29 -20.15
N GLU A 65 -0.55 -11.72 -20.55
CA GLU A 65 -1.21 -10.62 -19.83
C GLU A 65 -2.63 -11.03 -19.53
N SER A 66 -3.00 -11.01 -18.26
CA SER A 66 -4.36 -11.30 -17.81
C SER A 66 -4.64 -10.63 -16.47
N LEU A 67 -5.92 -10.40 -16.18
CA LEU A 67 -6.40 -9.96 -14.88
C LEU A 67 -7.64 -10.78 -14.51
N THR A 68 -7.61 -11.36 -13.32
CA THR A 68 -8.76 -12.01 -12.70
C THR A 68 -8.99 -11.40 -11.33
N ILE A 69 -10.25 -11.05 -11.03
CA ILE A 69 -10.65 -10.43 -9.76
C ILE A 69 -11.62 -11.37 -9.04
N SER A 70 -11.27 -11.74 -7.83
CA SER A 70 -12.12 -12.50 -6.90
C SER A 70 -12.61 -11.56 -5.80
N ALA A 71 -13.91 -11.32 -5.75
CA ALA A 71 -14.54 -10.40 -4.80
C ALA A 71 -16.02 -10.74 -4.62
N GLU A 72 -16.67 -10.10 -3.65
CA GLU A 72 -18.11 -10.25 -3.43
C GLU A 72 -18.90 -9.75 -4.65
N ASP A 73 -19.97 -10.46 -5.02
CA ASP A 73 -20.68 -10.28 -6.29
C ASP A 73 -21.23 -8.86 -6.50
N ASN A 74 -21.68 -8.23 -5.43
CA ASN A 74 -22.16 -6.85 -5.47
C ASN A 74 -21.03 -5.80 -5.53
N LEU A 75 -19.77 -6.18 -5.20
CA LEU A 75 -18.61 -5.33 -5.33
C LEU A 75 -17.89 -5.50 -6.68
N GLN A 76 -18.08 -6.63 -7.36
CA GLN A 76 -17.47 -6.90 -8.67
C GLN A 76 -17.68 -5.78 -9.71
N PRO A 77 -18.87 -5.17 -9.85
CA PRO A 77 -19.07 -4.06 -10.79
C PRO A 77 -18.36 -2.76 -10.39
N LEU A 78 -17.97 -2.64 -9.12
CA LEU A 78 -17.27 -1.47 -8.59
C LEU A 78 -15.75 -1.59 -8.69
N LEU A 79 -15.23 -2.79 -8.99
CA LEU A 79 -13.80 -3.04 -9.12
C LEU A 79 -13.38 -2.94 -10.59
N GLU A 80 -12.30 -2.22 -10.84
CA GLU A 80 -11.76 -2.03 -12.18
C GLU A 80 -10.30 -2.44 -12.32
N GLY A 81 -9.94 -2.83 -13.54
CA GLY A 81 -8.58 -2.90 -14.02
C GLY A 81 -8.54 -2.21 -15.37
N ARG A 82 -7.84 -1.07 -15.47
CA ARG A 82 -7.69 -0.32 -16.72
C ARG A 82 -6.24 -0.02 -17.02
N VAL A 83 -5.88 -0.09 -18.29
CA VAL A 83 -4.52 0.22 -18.73
C VAL A 83 -4.46 1.62 -19.30
N VAL A 84 -3.55 2.44 -18.76
CA VAL A 84 -3.24 3.79 -19.24
C VAL A 84 -1.73 3.93 -19.22
N ASP A 85 -1.13 4.42 -20.28
CA ASP A 85 0.31 4.67 -20.39
C ASP A 85 1.18 3.50 -19.91
N ARG A 86 0.86 2.29 -20.37
CA ARG A 86 1.52 1.03 -20.00
C ARG A 86 1.42 0.68 -18.50
N THR A 87 0.53 1.31 -17.77
CA THR A 87 0.27 1.01 -16.35
C THR A 87 -1.12 0.40 -16.20
N LEU A 88 -1.20 -0.78 -15.59
CA LEU A 88 -2.44 -1.38 -15.15
C LEU A 88 -2.84 -0.78 -13.81
N TYR A 89 -3.89 0.02 -13.81
CA TYR A 89 -4.50 0.57 -12.61
C TYR A 89 -5.55 -0.39 -12.06
N LEU A 90 -5.34 -0.87 -10.85
CA LEU A 90 -6.27 -1.71 -10.10
C LEU A 90 -6.91 -0.85 -9.01
N GLY A 91 -8.21 -0.66 -9.08
CA GLY A 91 -8.90 0.27 -8.20
C GLY A 91 -10.41 0.05 -8.14
N THR A 92 -11.11 1.09 -7.76
CA THR A 92 -12.57 1.15 -7.81
C THR A 92 -13.03 2.19 -8.83
N VAL A 93 -14.10 1.88 -9.54
CA VAL A 93 -14.71 2.79 -10.53
C VAL A 93 -15.11 4.10 -9.84
N ASN A 94 -14.63 5.22 -10.39
CA ASN A 94 -14.89 6.57 -9.85
C ASN A 94 -14.53 6.73 -8.36
N ASP A 95 -13.47 6.05 -7.89
CA ASP A 95 -13.06 6.04 -6.49
C ASP A 95 -14.21 5.63 -5.52
N ALA A 96 -15.09 4.74 -5.96
CA ALA A 96 -16.22 4.28 -5.16
C ALA A 96 -15.75 3.69 -3.82
N ALA A 97 -16.35 4.14 -2.74
CA ALA A 97 -16.08 3.60 -1.42
C ALA A 97 -16.69 2.20 -1.27
N ILE A 98 -15.90 1.21 -0.92
CA ILE A 98 -16.32 -0.16 -0.68
C ILE A 98 -15.98 -0.61 0.75
N ASN A 99 -16.80 -1.49 1.30
CA ASN A 99 -16.61 -2.10 2.61
C ASN A 99 -16.74 -3.63 2.48
N PRO A 100 -15.69 -4.32 1.99
CA PRO A 100 -15.72 -5.74 1.76
C PRO A 100 -15.84 -6.51 3.08
N THR A 101 -16.60 -7.59 3.08
CA THR A 101 -16.71 -8.54 4.20
C THR A 101 -15.93 -9.83 3.95
N LYS A 102 -15.47 -10.03 2.71
CA LYS A 102 -14.58 -11.11 2.28
C LYS A 102 -13.33 -10.52 1.62
N PRO A 103 -12.20 -11.24 1.64
CA PRO A 103 -10.98 -10.80 0.96
C PRO A 103 -11.22 -10.53 -0.53
N ILE A 104 -10.64 -9.43 -1.03
CA ILE A 104 -10.56 -9.15 -2.45
C ILE A 104 -9.19 -9.58 -2.94
N GLU A 105 -9.16 -10.36 -4.02
CA GLU A 105 -7.93 -10.83 -4.64
C GLU A 105 -7.89 -10.45 -6.12
N PHE A 106 -6.77 -9.84 -6.54
CA PHE A 106 -6.45 -9.55 -7.93
C PHE A 106 -5.31 -10.47 -8.35
N VAL A 107 -5.53 -11.31 -9.35
CA VAL A 107 -4.49 -12.17 -9.93
C VAL A 107 -4.11 -11.60 -11.28
N VAL A 108 -2.85 -11.22 -11.43
CA VAL A 108 -2.31 -10.56 -12.62
C VAL A 108 -1.19 -11.40 -13.22
N GLU A 109 -1.30 -11.76 -14.48
CA GLU A 109 -0.17 -12.27 -15.25
C GLU A 109 0.44 -11.14 -16.08
N VAL A 110 1.77 -11.09 -16.15
CA VAL A 110 2.49 -10.06 -16.91
C VAL A 110 3.51 -10.66 -17.87
N LYS A 111 3.75 -9.98 -18.98
CA LYS A 111 4.86 -10.32 -19.91
C LYS A 111 6.19 -9.83 -19.37
N SER A 112 6.21 -8.60 -18.87
CA SER A 112 7.36 -7.94 -18.26
C SER A 112 6.87 -7.01 -17.15
N LEU A 113 7.69 -6.81 -16.12
CA LEU A 113 7.36 -5.89 -15.03
C LEU A 113 8.49 -4.89 -14.83
N GLU A 114 8.17 -3.61 -14.95
CA GLU A 114 9.09 -2.47 -14.80
C GLU A 114 8.69 -1.57 -13.62
N GLY A 115 7.41 -1.61 -13.22
CA GLY A 115 6.89 -0.79 -12.13
C GLY A 115 5.84 -1.49 -11.27
N LEU A 116 5.89 -1.28 -9.96
CA LEU A 116 4.94 -1.83 -9.00
C LEU A 116 4.68 -0.83 -7.88
N ASN A 117 3.44 -0.37 -7.77
CA ASN A 117 3.07 0.67 -6.83
C ASN A 117 1.87 0.24 -5.97
N LEU A 118 2.01 0.37 -4.64
CA LEU A 118 0.96 0.16 -3.65
C LEU A 118 0.56 1.49 -3.02
N ASN A 119 -0.55 2.07 -3.49
CA ASN A 119 -1.18 3.28 -2.94
C ASN A 119 -2.41 2.97 -2.08
N GLY A 120 -2.90 1.73 -2.14
CA GLY A 120 -4.08 1.27 -1.41
C GLY A 120 -3.77 0.71 -0.03
N VAL A 121 -4.64 -0.17 0.43
CA VAL A 121 -4.48 -0.90 1.69
C VAL A 121 -4.45 -2.40 1.42
N GLY A 122 -3.35 -3.08 1.71
CA GLY A 122 -3.28 -4.53 1.50
C GLY A 122 -1.90 -5.04 1.18
N SER A 123 -1.82 -6.03 0.29
CA SER A 123 -0.53 -6.65 -0.04
C SER A 123 -0.35 -6.87 -1.54
N ILE A 124 0.92 -6.82 -1.97
CA ILE A 124 1.31 -7.24 -3.31
C ILE A 124 2.33 -8.37 -3.19
N GLU A 125 2.06 -9.49 -3.84
CA GLU A 125 2.96 -10.62 -3.96
C GLU A 125 3.34 -10.80 -5.44
N ALA A 126 4.61 -10.60 -5.79
CA ALA A 126 5.09 -10.75 -7.16
C ALA A 126 6.11 -11.89 -7.26
N ARG A 127 5.91 -12.84 -8.16
CA ARG A 127 6.75 -14.03 -8.29
C ARG A 127 7.23 -14.26 -9.71
N GLY A 128 8.43 -14.84 -9.82
CA GLY A 128 9.04 -15.16 -11.12
C GLY A 128 9.45 -13.95 -11.93
N ILE A 129 9.66 -12.81 -11.26
CA ILE A 129 9.98 -11.54 -11.92
C ILE A 129 11.41 -11.57 -12.45
N GLN A 130 11.57 -11.20 -13.72
CA GLN A 130 12.85 -11.00 -14.37
C GLN A 130 12.82 -9.66 -15.10
N SER A 131 13.63 -8.71 -14.68
CA SER A 131 13.64 -7.36 -15.23
C SER A 131 15.06 -6.81 -15.35
N LYS A 132 15.27 -5.86 -16.26
CA LYS A 132 16.50 -5.05 -16.25
C LYS A 132 16.45 -4.00 -15.13
N ARG A 133 15.29 -3.35 -14.96
CA ARG A 133 15.06 -2.36 -13.91
C ARG A 133 13.64 -2.55 -13.39
N LEU A 134 13.51 -2.58 -12.07
CA LEU A 134 12.22 -2.60 -11.40
C LEU A 134 12.13 -1.40 -10.45
N SER A 135 11.10 -0.58 -10.65
CA SER A 135 10.74 0.51 -9.74
C SER A 135 9.58 0.06 -8.85
N VAL A 136 9.77 0.14 -7.55
CA VAL A 136 8.78 -0.28 -6.55
C VAL A 136 8.48 0.86 -5.61
N SER A 137 7.21 1.17 -5.39
CA SER A 137 6.82 2.14 -4.37
C SER A 137 5.70 1.62 -3.46
N LEU A 138 5.81 1.91 -2.17
CA LEU A 138 4.79 1.71 -1.16
C LEU A 138 4.44 3.06 -0.55
N ASP A 139 3.34 3.64 -1.02
CA ASP A 139 2.82 4.94 -0.57
C ASP A 139 1.58 4.76 0.31
N GLY A 140 0.95 3.59 0.24
CA GLY A 140 -0.23 3.18 1.02
C GLY A 140 0.10 2.51 2.35
N VAL A 141 -0.77 1.59 2.76
CA VAL A 141 -0.63 0.81 3.99
C VAL A 141 -0.61 -0.67 3.66
N GLY A 142 0.49 -1.36 4.00
CA GLY A 142 0.54 -2.81 3.76
C GLY A 142 1.93 -3.37 3.51
N SER A 143 2.00 -4.45 2.75
CA SER A 143 3.26 -5.15 2.49
C SER A 143 3.44 -5.53 1.03
N MET A 144 4.69 -5.58 0.62
CA MET A 144 5.06 -6.07 -0.70
C MET A 144 6.10 -7.16 -0.57
N ALA A 145 5.88 -8.30 -1.22
CA ALA A 145 6.82 -9.40 -1.29
C ALA A 145 7.14 -9.70 -2.77
N ILE A 146 8.44 -9.69 -3.12
CA ILE A 146 8.86 -9.91 -4.51
C ILE A 146 9.91 -11.00 -4.55
N ALA A 147 9.77 -11.93 -5.51
CA ALA A 147 10.72 -12.99 -5.78
C ALA A 147 11.11 -13.01 -7.28
N GLY A 148 12.40 -13.23 -7.55
CA GLY A 148 12.96 -13.23 -8.90
C GLY A 148 14.31 -12.51 -8.99
N SER A 149 14.48 -11.69 -10.03
CA SER A 149 15.72 -10.91 -10.20
C SER A 149 15.53 -9.63 -11.03
N ALA A 150 16.41 -8.66 -10.79
CA ALA A 150 16.61 -7.52 -11.67
C ALA A 150 18.09 -7.09 -11.69
N ASP A 151 18.51 -6.35 -12.72
CA ASP A 151 19.82 -5.73 -12.65
C ASP A 151 19.79 -4.54 -11.67
N VAL A 152 18.72 -3.73 -11.70
CA VAL A 152 18.57 -2.54 -10.87
C VAL A 152 17.20 -2.54 -10.17
N LEU A 153 17.20 -2.27 -8.87
CA LEU A 153 16.01 -2.04 -8.06
C LEU A 153 15.98 -0.58 -7.56
N ASP A 154 14.90 0.14 -7.85
CA ASP A 154 14.59 1.42 -7.23
C ASP A 154 13.39 1.22 -6.29
N LEU A 155 13.62 1.29 -4.96
CA LEU A 155 12.60 1.06 -3.94
C LEU A 155 12.34 2.32 -3.12
N ALA A 156 11.10 2.75 -3.04
CA ALA A 156 10.65 3.86 -2.20
C ALA A 156 9.54 3.41 -1.25
N LEU A 157 9.74 3.63 0.05
CA LEU A 157 8.75 3.40 1.10
C LEU A 157 8.42 4.75 1.74
N SER A 158 7.25 5.30 1.43
CA SER A 158 6.73 6.55 2.01
C SER A 158 5.48 6.32 2.86
N GLY A 159 4.82 5.17 2.69
CA GLY A 159 3.65 4.76 3.45
C GLY A 159 3.97 4.05 4.78
N VAL A 160 3.04 3.19 5.20
CA VAL A 160 3.17 2.37 6.41
C VAL A 160 3.21 0.90 6.03
N GLY A 161 4.33 0.22 6.32
CA GLY A 161 4.42 -1.21 6.02
C GLY A 161 5.81 -1.69 5.67
N GLY A 162 5.89 -2.77 4.87
CA GLY A 162 7.17 -3.41 4.62
C GLY A 162 7.37 -3.96 3.22
N PHE A 163 8.64 -4.09 2.87
CA PHE A 163 9.09 -4.72 1.64
C PHE A 163 9.93 -5.96 1.96
N GLN A 164 9.56 -7.10 1.39
CA GLN A 164 10.24 -8.38 1.51
C GLN A 164 10.82 -8.77 0.15
N GLY A 165 12.10 -8.51 -0.04
CA GLY A 165 12.85 -8.81 -1.27
C GLY A 165 14.04 -9.74 -1.04
N GLU A 166 14.04 -10.57 0.00
CA GLU A 166 15.10 -11.53 0.26
C GLU A 166 15.26 -12.52 -0.90
N GLU A 167 14.14 -12.93 -1.52
CA GLU A 167 14.11 -13.82 -2.68
C GLU A 167 14.21 -13.07 -4.03
N PHE A 168 14.44 -11.76 -4.01
CA PHE A 168 14.59 -10.92 -5.20
C PHE A 168 16.04 -10.45 -5.35
N LYS A 169 16.81 -11.16 -6.19
CA LYS A 169 18.25 -10.89 -6.38
C LYS A 169 18.46 -9.69 -7.29
N THR A 170 19.26 -8.73 -6.84
CA THR A 170 19.61 -7.54 -7.63
C THR A 170 21.13 -7.31 -7.63
N LYS A 171 21.64 -6.69 -8.69
CA LYS A 171 23.03 -6.21 -8.73
C LYS A 171 23.14 -4.90 -7.98
N GLN A 172 22.31 -3.94 -8.32
CA GLN A 172 22.30 -2.61 -7.73
C GLN A 172 20.93 -2.29 -7.16
N ALA A 173 20.89 -1.66 -6.00
CA ALA A 173 19.66 -1.18 -5.41
C ALA A 173 19.79 0.24 -4.84
N THR A 174 18.76 1.04 -5.08
CA THR A 174 18.54 2.31 -4.37
C THR A 174 17.28 2.15 -3.53
N VAL A 175 17.44 2.29 -2.21
CA VAL A 175 16.34 2.09 -1.24
C VAL A 175 16.16 3.35 -0.43
N ARG A 176 14.96 3.93 -0.47
CA ARG A 176 14.57 5.10 0.32
C ARG A 176 13.41 4.74 1.22
N ASN A 177 13.58 4.92 2.52
CA ASN A 177 12.53 4.73 3.52
C ASN A 177 12.28 6.07 4.24
N SER A 178 11.24 6.76 3.82
CA SER A 178 10.74 7.99 4.45
C SER A 178 9.45 7.78 5.25
N GLY A 179 8.86 6.58 5.15
CA GLY A 179 7.65 6.19 5.86
C GLY A 179 7.89 5.53 7.21
N VAL A 180 6.96 4.67 7.59
CA VAL A 180 7.04 3.85 8.81
C VAL A 180 7.06 2.38 8.42
N GLY A 181 8.20 1.71 8.61
CA GLY A 181 8.33 0.30 8.28
C GLY A 181 9.73 -0.11 7.90
N SER A 182 9.86 -1.30 7.31
CA SER A 182 11.17 -1.86 6.99
C SER A 182 11.24 -2.47 5.59
N ALA A 183 12.45 -2.47 5.02
CA ALA A 183 12.74 -3.17 3.79
C ALA A 183 13.80 -4.25 4.02
N VAL A 184 13.63 -5.40 3.36
CA VAL A 184 14.66 -6.42 3.19
C VAL A 184 14.99 -6.50 1.70
N VAL A 185 16.25 -6.32 1.32
CA VAL A 185 16.72 -6.39 -0.07
C VAL A 185 17.89 -7.35 -0.22
N ASN A 186 18.02 -7.97 -1.39
CA ASN A 186 19.13 -8.87 -1.72
C ASN A 186 19.95 -8.24 -2.85
N VAL A 187 21.18 -7.78 -2.51
CA VAL A 187 22.00 -6.97 -3.41
C VAL A 187 23.42 -7.52 -3.47
N SER A 188 23.97 -7.63 -4.67
CA SER A 188 25.30 -8.21 -4.87
C SER A 188 26.43 -7.20 -5.10
N GLU A 189 26.17 -6.04 -5.73
CA GLU A 189 27.22 -5.11 -6.16
C GLU A 189 27.18 -3.76 -5.43
N GLU A 190 26.06 -3.02 -5.49
CA GLU A 190 25.96 -1.67 -4.91
C GLU A 190 24.59 -1.44 -4.25
N LEU A 191 24.62 -0.95 -3.00
CA LEU A 191 23.43 -0.55 -2.27
C LEU A 191 23.55 0.91 -1.84
N ASN A 192 22.62 1.76 -2.32
CA ASN A 192 22.41 3.11 -1.84
C ASN A 192 21.16 3.11 -0.95
N ALA A 193 21.31 3.24 0.37
CA ALA A 193 20.24 3.14 1.35
C ALA A 193 20.05 4.45 2.11
N SER A 194 18.83 4.96 2.16
CA SER A 194 18.48 6.19 2.88
C SER A 194 17.25 5.95 3.78
N VAL A 195 17.38 6.30 5.06
CA VAL A 195 16.30 6.24 6.06
C VAL A 195 16.09 7.64 6.63
N SER A 196 14.99 8.29 6.28
CA SER A 196 14.55 9.56 6.85
C SER A 196 13.26 9.43 7.68
N GLY A 197 12.57 8.28 7.58
CA GLY A 197 11.40 7.93 8.37
C GLY A 197 11.71 7.13 9.63
N VAL A 198 10.79 6.24 10.00
CA VAL A 198 10.93 5.34 11.15
C VAL A 198 10.99 3.89 10.68
N GLY A 199 12.14 3.22 10.86
CA GLY A 199 12.28 1.82 10.47
C GLY A 199 13.68 1.44 10.05
N SER A 200 13.83 0.32 9.33
CA SER A 200 15.13 -0.21 8.97
C SER A 200 15.20 -0.67 7.52
N ILE A 201 16.42 -0.62 6.97
CA ILE A 201 16.77 -1.30 5.73
C ILE A 201 17.72 -2.44 6.08
N GLU A 202 17.32 -3.66 5.82
CA GLU A 202 18.14 -4.85 5.98
C GLU A 202 18.57 -5.35 4.59
N TYR A 203 19.81 -5.81 4.48
CA TYR A 203 20.27 -6.33 3.21
C TYR A 203 20.98 -7.68 3.34
N VAL A 204 20.78 -8.52 2.33
CA VAL A 204 21.47 -9.79 2.11
C VAL A 204 22.47 -9.60 0.97
N GLY A 205 23.59 -10.34 1.01
CA GLY A 205 24.66 -10.21 0.02
C GLY A 205 25.89 -9.47 0.57
N SER A 206 26.75 -9.01 -0.33
CA SER A 206 27.98 -8.30 0.03
C SER A 206 28.23 -7.12 -0.91
N PRO A 207 27.27 -6.18 -1.05
CA PRO A 207 27.42 -5.02 -1.90
C PRO A 207 28.39 -3.99 -1.29
N GLN A 208 28.84 -3.04 -2.12
CA GLN A 208 29.35 -1.77 -1.59
C GLN A 208 28.15 -0.97 -1.09
N VAL A 209 28.17 -0.59 0.19
CA VAL A 209 27.04 0.12 0.82
C VAL A 209 27.37 1.59 1.00
N ARG A 210 26.46 2.47 0.52
CA ARG A 210 26.39 3.88 0.88
C ARG A 210 25.10 4.10 1.64
N GLU A 211 25.21 4.57 2.88
CA GLU A 211 24.04 4.78 3.73
C GLU A 211 23.93 6.21 4.24
N SER A 212 22.69 6.69 4.40
CA SER A 212 22.33 7.93 5.06
C SER A 212 21.15 7.65 5.99
N VAL A 213 21.30 7.94 7.28
CA VAL A 213 20.23 7.78 8.28
C VAL A 213 20.02 9.12 8.99
N GLU A 214 18.92 9.78 8.65
CA GLU A 214 18.47 11.06 9.25
C GLU A 214 17.26 10.86 10.15
N GLY A 215 16.55 9.73 9.99
CA GLY A 215 15.36 9.35 10.75
C GLY A 215 15.68 8.47 11.97
N VAL A 216 14.63 7.75 12.43
CA VAL A 216 14.74 6.78 13.53
C VAL A 216 14.85 5.38 12.95
N GLY A 217 16.08 4.87 12.85
CA GLY A 217 16.27 3.55 12.26
C GLY A 217 17.73 3.19 12.02
N LYS A 218 17.92 2.20 11.17
CA LYS A 218 19.27 1.72 10.82
C LYS A 218 19.30 1.01 9.47
N VAL A 219 20.48 0.99 8.86
CA VAL A 219 20.83 0.10 7.77
C VAL A 219 21.73 -1.00 8.33
N LYS A 220 21.44 -2.27 8.06
CA LYS A 220 22.23 -3.39 8.59
C LYS A 220 22.24 -4.57 7.65
N LYS A 221 23.34 -5.33 7.69
CA LYS A 221 23.41 -6.64 7.07
C LYS A 221 22.60 -7.65 7.88
N ARG A 222 21.89 -8.53 7.17
CA ARG A 222 21.10 -9.62 7.75
C ARG A 222 21.95 -10.91 7.84
#